data_4a94d98c96c2f947f983047dac4eec8f
#
_entry.id   4a94d98c96c2f947f983047dac4eec8f
#
_cell.length_a   1.000
_cell.length_b   1.000
_cell.length_c   1.000
_cell.angle_alpha   90.00
_cell.angle_beta   90.00
_cell.angle_gamma   90.00
#
_symmetry.space_group_name_H-M   'P 1'
#
loop_
_entity.id
_entity.type
_entity.pdbx_description
1 polymer ?
#
loop_
_entity_poly.entity_id
_entity_poly.type
_entity_poly.pdbx_seq_one_letter_code
_entity_poly.pdbx_strand_id
1 'polypeptide(L)'
;MLKGEVQMIIVKEYRGHIRNWEALCKELNIDASLKREAREEEILIRAYQTWGYEMADHMHGMFAFALWDEEEKKLFCLRDQFGTKPFYYYETADGQLLYGTMISQIMDKPGFVKELNEEMLQLYLSLTYVAGENTFFKGVKKLLPGRYLIWQNGKMKIERYWKPEFHPDESKSLEDWADEIHSTLKEIMPEVKTADEKAESFLSGGVDSSYVLAMSDVKMSDSCGYDEARFDESPLAKETADILGRENSRCRITPEAYFDIVPWVMYNMEQPLGDASAIVFALGCRATAEHTDICYSGEGADEFFGG
;
A
#
# COMPACT_ATOMS: atom_id res chain seq x y z
N MET A 1 4.61 43.98 -3.75
CA MET A 1 4.60 42.68 -3.04
C MET A 1 3.16 42.43 -2.62
N LEU A 2 2.41 41.76 -3.46
CA LEU A 2 1.06 41.28 -3.15
C LEU A 2 1.24 40.17 -2.13
N LYS A 3 0.59 40.28 -0.97
CA LYS A 3 0.44 39.13 -0.05
C LYS A 3 -0.30 38.05 -0.83
N GLY A 4 0.42 37.01 -1.25
CA GLY A 4 -0.21 35.84 -1.82
C GLY A 4 -1.15 35.27 -0.76
N GLU A 5 -2.42 35.21 -1.07
CA GLU A 5 -3.37 34.41 -0.30
C GLU A 5 -2.83 32.99 -0.31
N VAL A 6 -2.61 32.41 0.87
CA VAL A 6 -2.11 31.04 0.98
C VAL A 6 -3.28 30.14 0.62
N GLN A 7 -3.19 29.47 -0.52
CA GLN A 7 -4.18 28.50 -0.98
C GLN A 7 -4.50 27.50 0.15
N MET A 8 -5.78 27.48 0.57
CA MET A 8 -6.21 26.63 1.68
C MET A 8 -6.51 25.23 1.16
N ILE A 9 -5.56 24.31 1.38
CA ILE A 9 -5.69 22.89 1.06
C ILE A 9 -5.97 22.11 2.34
N ILE A 10 -6.94 21.20 2.28
CA ILE A 10 -7.37 20.37 3.41
C ILE A 10 -7.21 18.91 3.01
N VAL A 11 -6.47 18.13 3.79
CA VAL A 11 -6.41 16.68 3.64
C VAL A 11 -7.72 16.09 4.17
N LYS A 12 -8.51 15.50 3.30
CA LYS A 12 -9.82 14.88 3.62
C LYS A 12 -9.71 13.40 3.90
N GLU A 13 -8.76 12.74 3.26
CA GLU A 13 -8.49 11.33 3.41
C GLU A 13 -7.00 11.09 3.14
N TYR A 14 -6.38 10.24 3.93
CA TYR A 14 -5.01 9.78 3.70
C TYR A 14 -4.80 8.40 4.30
N ARG A 15 -4.22 7.52 3.52
CA ARG A 15 -3.74 6.22 3.98
C ARG A 15 -2.44 5.91 3.29
N GLY A 16 -1.38 5.70 4.06
CA GLY A 16 -0.11 5.38 3.43
C GLY A 16 1.14 5.68 4.23
N HIS A 17 2.23 5.74 3.49
CA HIS A 17 3.54 6.15 3.96
C HIS A 17 4.34 6.77 2.80
N ILE A 18 4.88 7.96 3.04
CA ILE A 18 5.76 8.67 2.11
C ILE A 18 7.20 8.34 2.49
N ARG A 19 7.87 7.54 1.66
CA ARG A 19 9.20 7.01 1.93
C ARG A 19 10.30 8.07 1.87
N ASN A 20 10.28 8.90 0.82
CA ASN A 20 11.28 9.97 0.62
C ASN A 20 10.95 11.28 1.37
N TRP A 21 10.32 11.17 2.54
CA TRP A 21 9.85 12.31 3.33
C TRP A 21 10.97 13.27 3.73
N GLU A 22 12.21 12.81 3.99
CA GLU A 22 13.34 13.66 4.37
C GLU A 22 13.71 14.63 3.23
N ALA A 23 13.80 14.10 2.00
CA ALA A 23 14.07 14.91 0.83
C ALA A 23 12.95 15.94 0.59
N LEU A 24 11.68 15.51 0.71
CA LEU A 24 10.53 16.38 0.55
C LEU A 24 10.46 17.47 1.63
N CYS A 25 10.75 17.14 2.88
CA CYS A 25 10.79 18.14 3.95
C CYS A 25 11.84 19.23 3.65
N LYS A 26 13.00 18.84 3.16
CA LYS A 26 14.05 19.78 2.78
C LYS A 26 13.64 20.65 1.59
N GLU A 27 13.05 20.07 0.55
CA GLU A 27 12.65 20.75 -0.67
C GLU A 27 11.48 21.71 -0.43
N LEU A 28 10.49 21.27 0.36
CA LEU A 28 9.27 22.02 0.67
C LEU A 28 9.41 22.91 1.92
N ASN A 29 10.58 22.94 2.56
CA ASN A 29 10.84 23.70 3.78
C ASN A 29 9.86 23.36 4.91
N ILE A 30 9.72 22.06 5.20
CA ILE A 30 8.88 21.50 6.26
C ILE A 30 9.76 21.11 7.45
N ASP A 31 9.25 21.32 8.67
CA ASP A 31 9.92 20.88 9.90
C ASP A 31 9.97 19.35 9.99
N ALA A 32 11.15 18.78 9.80
CA ALA A 32 11.40 17.35 9.86
C ALA A 32 11.19 16.73 11.26
N SER A 33 11.13 17.54 12.31
CA SER A 33 10.88 17.08 13.69
C SER A 33 9.42 16.80 14.01
N LEU A 34 8.52 17.13 13.09
CA LEU A 34 7.09 16.83 13.24
C LEU A 34 6.88 15.31 13.37
N LYS A 35 5.87 14.92 14.15
CA LYS A 35 5.40 13.54 14.16
C LYS A 35 4.97 13.11 12.76
N ARG A 36 5.10 11.83 12.45
CA ARG A 36 4.87 11.26 11.13
C ARG A 36 3.56 11.73 10.50
N GLU A 37 2.45 11.61 11.20
CA GLU A 37 1.13 11.96 10.65
C GLU A 37 1.05 13.45 10.26
N ALA A 38 1.49 14.33 11.16
CA ALA A 38 1.49 15.77 10.90
C ALA A 38 2.48 16.16 9.80
N ARG A 39 3.63 15.48 9.72
CA ARG A 39 4.64 15.70 8.69
C ARG A 39 4.15 15.27 7.31
N GLU A 40 3.53 14.09 7.20
CA GLU A 40 3.01 13.60 5.93
C GLU A 40 1.82 14.44 5.46
N GLU A 41 0.96 14.90 6.37
CA GLU A 41 -0.11 15.86 6.04
C GLU A 41 0.45 17.18 5.48
N GLU A 42 1.46 17.75 6.11
CA GLU A 42 2.10 18.99 5.64
C GLU A 42 2.81 18.77 4.29
N ILE A 43 3.43 17.60 4.07
CA ILE A 43 4.02 17.23 2.78
C ILE A 43 2.94 17.24 1.70
N LEU A 44 1.80 16.61 1.92
CA LEU A 44 0.71 16.55 0.94
C LEU A 44 0.21 17.96 0.58
N ILE A 45 0.01 18.81 1.58
CA ILE A 45 -0.45 20.20 1.38
C ILE A 45 0.59 21.00 0.57
N ARG A 46 1.85 20.99 1.00
CA ARG A 46 2.91 21.76 0.35
C ARG A 46 3.26 21.25 -1.03
N ALA A 47 3.27 19.95 -1.22
CA ALA A 47 3.50 19.33 -2.52
C ALA A 47 2.41 19.75 -3.52
N TYR A 48 1.14 19.72 -3.13
CA TYR A 48 0.04 20.17 -3.98
C TYR A 48 0.14 21.67 -4.29
N GLN A 49 0.45 22.51 -3.30
CA GLN A 49 0.63 23.95 -3.50
C GLN A 49 1.80 24.28 -4.42
N THR A 50 2.86 23.46 -4.40
CA THR A 50 4.09 23.70 -5.17
C THR A 50 4.02 23.16 -6.58
N TRP A 51 3.54 21.90 -6.73
CA TRP A 51 3.59 21.16 -7.99
C TRP A 51 2.22 20.81 -8.56
N GLY A 52 1.13 21.11 -7.84
CA GLY A 52 -0.22 20.75 -8.30
C GLY A 52 -0.33 19.24 -8.53
N TYR A 53 -0.79 18.83 -9.71
CA TYR A 53 -0.99 17.43 -10.06
C TYR A 53 0.33 16.66 -10.28
N GLU A 54 1.42 17.38 -10.62
CA GLU A 54 2.75 16.80 -10.80
C GLU A 54 3.39 16.36 -9.48
N MET A 55 2.78 16.67 -8.33
CA MET A 55 3.26 16.18 -7.03
C MET A 55 3.47 14.68 -6.98
N ALA A 56 2.72 13.92 -7.78
CA ALA A 56 2.84 12.46 -7.88
C ALA A 56 4.22 11.99 -8.36
N ASP A 57 4.92 12.79 -9.17
CA ASP A 57 6.24 12.47 -9.72
C ASP A 57 7.36 12.69 -8.71
N HIS A 58 7.09 13.47 -7.66
CA HIS A 58 8.03 13.78 -6.58
C HIS A 58 7.90 12.87 -5.36
N MET A 59 6.83 12.09 -5.27
CA MET A 59 6.50 11.31 -4.08
C MET A 59 6.82 9.82 -4.29
N HIS A 60 7.64 9.27 -3.41
CA HIS A 60 7.93 7.84 -3.36
C HIS A 60 7.26 7.22 -2.15
N GLY A 61 6.58 6.09 -2.33
CA GLY A 61 5.93 5.40 -1.22
C GLY A 61 4.65 4.69 -1.63
N MET A 62 3.86 4.36 -0.63
CA MET A 62 2.57 3.68 -0.76
C MET A 62 1.50 4.60 -0.21
N PHE A 63 0.64 5.14 -1.05
CA PHE A 63 -0.35 6.12 -0.58
C PHE A 63 -1.59 6.20 -1.45
N ALA A 64 -2.68 6.55 -0.80
CA ALA A 64 -3.89 7.04 -1.42
C ALA A 64 -4.44 8.19 -0.58
N PHE A 65 -4.86 9.27 -1.21
CA PHE A 65 -5.34 10.45 -0.50
C PHE A 65 -6.37 11.26 -1.29
N ALA A 66 -7.07 12.13 -0.57
CA ALA A 66 -7.96 13.14 -1.12
C ALA A 66 -7.66 14.50 -0.50
N LEU A 67 -7.43 15.51 -1.34
CA LEU A 67 -7.22 16.90 -0.98
C LEU A 67 -8.40 17.75 -1.44
N TRP A 68 -8.87 18.61 -0.57
CA TRP A 68 -9.87 19.62 -0.92
C TRP A 68 -9.22 20.98 -1.02
N ASP A 69 -9.35 21.59 -2.18
CA ASP A 69 -8.93 22.96 -2.46
C ASP A 69 -10.13 23.90 -2.23
N GLU A 70 -10.05 24.68 -1.16
CA GLU A 70 -11.14 25.59 -0.78
C GLU A 70 -11.33 26.75 -1.74
N GLU A 71 -10.30 27.21 -2.43
CA GLU A 71 -10.39 28.33 -3.36
C GLU A 71 -11.00 27.88 -4.69
N GLU A 72 -10.49 26.78 -5.22
CA GLU A 72 -10.94 26.22 -6.49
C GLU A 72 -12.24 25.41 -6.35
N LYS A 73 -12.71 25.14 -5.11
CA LYS A 73 -13.84 24.23 -4.82
C LYS A 73 -13.68 22.89 -5.54
N LYS A 74 -12.50 22.33 -5.41
CA LYS A 74 -12.04 21.17 -6.16
C LYS A 74 -11.54 20.08 -5.23
N LEU A 75 -11.98 18.86 -5.48
CA LEU A 75 -11.43 17.65 -4.86
C LEU A 75 -10.38 17.06 -5.81
N PHE A 76 -9.20 16.78 -5.26
CA PHE A 76 -8.13 16.06 -5.92
C PHE A 76 -7.83 14.78 -5.16
N CYS A 77 -7.99 13.62 -5.80
CA CYS A 77 -7.67 12.33 -5.21
C CYS A 77 -6.57 11.67 -6.01
N LEU A 78 -5.63 11.01 -5.33
CA LEU A 78 -4.52 10.34 -5.97
C LEU A 78 -4.28 8.98 -5.36
N ARG A 79 -3.91 8.01 -6.18
CA ARG A 79 -3.49 6.66 -5.79
C ARG A 79 -2.09 6.37 -6.33
N ASP A 80 -1.23 5.77 -5.52
CA ASP A 80 0.15 5.48 -5.88
C ASP A 80 0.31 4.66 -7.16
N GLN A 81 1.53 4.59 -7.67
CA GLN A 81 1.89 3.98 -8.95
C GLN A 81 1.42 2.54 -9.07
N PHE A 82 1.59 1.74 -8.01
CA PHE A 82 1.22 0.32 -7.98
C PHE A 82 -0.15 0.07 -7.34
N GLY A 83 -0.79 1.13 -6.79
CA GLY A 83 -2.08 1.01 -6.10
C GLY A 83 -2.01 0.20 -4.82
N THR A 84 -0.89 0.30 -4.11
CA THR A 84 -0.64 -0.43 -2.85
C THR A 84 -1.67 -0.08 -1.79
N LYS A 85 -2.08 1.20 -1.73
CA LYS A 85 -3.20 1.61 -0.90
C LYS A 85 -4.46 1.73 -1.74
N PRO A 86 -5.61 1.20 -1.27
CA PRO A 86 -6.86 1.30 -1.99
C PRO A 86 -7.41 2.74 -1.97
N PHE A 87 -8.17 3.09 -3.01
CA PHE A 87 -9.01 4.28 -3.06
C PHE A 87 -10.27 3.96 -3.85
N TYR A 88 -11.43 4.30 -3.27
CA TYR A 88 -12.74 4.03 -3.84
C TYR A 88 -13.54 5.31 -4.02
N TYR A 89 -14.44 5.30 -4.99
CA TYR A 89 -15.35 6.40 -5.23
C TYR A 89 -16.72 5.88 -5.73
N TYR A 90 -17.75 6.68 -5.47
CA TYR A 90 -19.12 6.40 -5.86
C TYR A 90 -19.83 7.72 -6.19
N GLU A 91 -20.48 7.80 -7.35
CA GLU A 91 -21.30 8.95 -7.74
C GLU A 91 -22.74 8.66 -7.38
N THR A 92 -23.33 9.50 -6.55
CA THR A 92 -24.71 9.37 -6.12
C THR A 92 -25.70 9.82 -7.23
N ALA A 93 -26.96 9.42 -7.15
CA ALA A 93 -27.97 9.81 -8.13
C ALA A 93 -28.22 11.32 -8.24
N ASP A 94 -27.92 12.09 -7.19
CA ASP A 94 -27.99 13.54 -7.15
C ASP A 94 -26.66 14.25 -7.52
N GLY A 95 -25.68 13.47 -8.03
CA GLY A 95 -24.44 14.00 -8.58
C GLY A 95 -23.41 14.41 -7.52
N GLN A 96 -23.48 13.86 -6.30
CA GLN A 96 -22.43 14.01 -5.30
C GLN A 96 -21.39 12.92 -5.48
N LEU A 97 -20.13 13.19 -5.12
CA LEU A 97 -19.06 12.22 -5.09
C LEU A 97 -18.80 11.76 -3.65
N LEU A 98 -19.02 10.48 -3.38
CA LEU A 98 -18.57 9.81 -2.16
C LEU A 98 -17.24 9.13 -2.43
N TYR A 99 -16.31 9.16 -1.49
CA TYR A 99 -14.98 8.58 -1.64
C TYR A 99 -14.41 8.13 -0.31
N GLY A 100 -13.37 7.33 -0.38
CA GLY A 100 -12.63 6.85 0.79
C GLY A 100 -11.53 5.87 0.41
N THR A 101 -10.66 5.58 1.35
CA THR A 101 -9.66 4.51 1.24
C THR A 101 -10.25 3.15 1.64
N MET A 102 -11.48 3.13 2.13
CA MET A 102 -12.27 1.94 2.43
C MET A 102 -13.69 2.08 1.86
N ILE A 103 -14.29 0.97 1.42
CA ILE A 103 -15.67 0.95 0.90
C ILE A 103 -16.67 1.26 2.02
N SER A 104 -16.41 0.78 3.24
CA SER A 104 -17.22 1.06 4.43
C SER A 104 -17.43 2.56 4.66
N GLN A 105 -16.42 3.38 4.43
CA GLN A 105 -16.51 4.85 4.53
C GLN A 105 -17.53 5.46 3.54
N ILE A 106 -17.72 4.81 2.38
CA ILE A 106 -18.72 5.21 1.38
C ILE A 106 -20.11 4.73 1.80
N MET A 107 -20.20 3.49 2.31
CA MET A 107 -21.46 2.83 2.65
C MET A 107 -22.23 3.57 3.75
N ASP A 108 -21.50 4.23 4.66
CA ASP A 108 -22.09 4.98 5.78
C ASP A 108 -22.55 6.40 5.40
N LYS A 109 -22.35 6.80 4.14
CA LYS A 109 -22.71 8.16 3.69
C LYS A 109 -24.13 8.22 3.14
N PRO A 110 -24.84 9.36 3.35
CA PRO A 110 -26.12 9.61 2.68
C PRO A 110 -25.98 9.54 1.16
N GLY A 111 -26.99 9.00 0.49
CA GLY A 111 -27.01 8.87 -0.97
C GLY A 111 -26.38 7.57 -1.51
N PHE A 112 -25.68 6.78 -0.67
CA PHE A 112 -25.22 5.46 -1.07
C PHE A 112 -26.39 4.47 -1.16
N VAL A 113 -26.40 3.67 -2.23
CA VAL A 113 -27.36 2.58 -2.42
C VAL A 113 -26.62 1.25 -2.42
N LYS A 114 -26.89 0.41 -1.41
CA LYS A 114 -26.27 -0.91 -1.28
C LYS A 114 -26.92 -1.91 -2.22
N GLU A 115 -26.28 -2.19 -3.34
CA GLU A 115 -26.69 -3.15 -4.35
C GLU A 115 -25.52 -4.02 -4.76
N LEU A 116 -25.75 -5.33 -4.89
CA LEU A 116 -24.73 -6.28 -5.35
C LEU A 116 -24.48 -6.08 -6.86
N ASN A 117 -23.21 -6.03 -7.23
CA ASN A 117 -22.80 -6.07 -8.64
C ASN A 117 -22.60 -7.53 -9.08
N GLU A 118 -23.69 -8.16 -9.53
CA GLU A 118 -23.70 -9.58 -9.90
C GLU A 118 -22.74 -9.92 -11.06
N GLU A 119 -22.44 -8.97 -11.93
CA GLU A 119 -21.49 -9.16 -13.04
C GLU A 119 -20.08 -9.50 -12.54
N MET A 120 -19.73 -9.04 -11.34
CA MET A 120 -18.44 -9.32 -10.73
C MET A 120 -18.31 -10.73 -10.18
N LEU A 121 -19.42 -11.45 -9.99
CA LEU A 121 -19.41 -12.81 -9.46
C LEU A 121 -18.67 -13.77 -10.43
N GLN A 122 -18.95 -13.68 -11.72
CA GLN A 122 -18.29 -14.53 -12.71
C GLN A 122 -16.78 -14.27 -12.75
N LEU A 123 -16.37 -12.99 -12.70
CA LEU A 123 -14.97 -12.61 -12.69
C LEU A 123 -14.26 -13.14 -11.44
N TYR A 124 -14.90 -12.98 -10.28
CA TYR A 124 -14.37 -13.50 -9.02
C TYR A 124 -14.23 -15.02 -9.01
N LEU A 125 -15.23 -15.77 -9.49
CA LEU A 125 -15.16 -17.23 -9.56
C LEU A 125 -14.05 -17.73 -10.52
N SER A 126 -13.62 -16.90 -11.48
CA SER A 126 -12.56 -17.24 -12.42
C SER A 126 -11.16 -16.84 -11.90
N LEU A 127 -11.05 -15.68 -11.24
CA LEU A 127 -9.79 -15.08 -10.85
C LEU A 127 -9.54 -15.08 -9.33
N THR A 128 -10.52 -15.48 -8.52
CA THR A 128 -10.50 -15.41 -7.05
C THR A 128 -10.47 -13.99 -6.47
N TYR A 129 -10.50 -12.97 -7.29
CA TYR A 129 -10.60 -11.54 -6.93
C TYR A 129 -11.33 -10.75 -8.02
N VAL A 130 -11.71 -9.50 -7.72
CA VAL A 130 -12.34 -8.61 -8.69
C VAL A 130 -11.30 -7.69 -9.33
N ALA A 131 -10.90 -8.03 -10.56
CA ALA A 131 -9.98 -7.22 -11.34
C ALA A 131 -10.65 -5.94 -11.89
N GLY A 132 -9.82 -4.95 -12.25
CA GLY A 132 -10.27 -3.70 -12.84
C GLY A 132 -10.89 -2.72 -11.84
N GLU A 133 -11.66 -1.76 -12.35
CA GLU A 133 -12.19 -0.65 -11.53
C GLU A 133 -13.46 -0.99 -10.74
N ASN A 134 -14.23 -1.97 -11.18
CA ASN A 134 -15.48 -2.33 -10.52
C ASN A 134 -15.26 -3.05 -9.18
N THR A 135 -16.28 -3.05 -8.34
CA THR A 135 -16.33 -3.79 -7.07
C THR A 135 -17.59 -4.65 -7.00
N PHE A 136 -17.74 -5.46 -5.95
CA PHE A 136 -18.98 -6.16 -5.66
C PHE A 136 -20.14 -5.23 -5.26
N PHE A 137 -19.85 -3.98 -4.94
CA PHE A 137 -20.87 -2.98 -4.69
C PHE A 137 -21.15 -2.20 -5.96
N LYS A 138 -22.36 -2.30 -6.50
CA LYS A 138 -22.75 -1.66 -7.75
C LYS A 138 -22.55 -0.14 -7.68
N GLY A 139 -21.85 0.39 -8.66
CA GLY A 139 -21.49 1.82 -8.73
C GLY A 139 -20.27 2.23 -7.91
N VAL A 140 -19.82 1.42 -6.92
CA VAL A 140 -18.54 1.70 -6.24
C VAL A 140 -17.40 1.26 -7.12
N LYS A 141 -16.50 2.18 -7.40
CA LYS A 141 -15.32 1.95 -8.26
C LYS A 141 -14.02 2.15 -7.52
N LYS A 142 -13.00 1.43 -7.93
CA LYS A 142 -11.61 1.62 -7.52
C LYS A 142 -10.97 2.69 -8.39
N LEU A 143 -10.32 3.67 -7.79
CA LEU A 143 -9.34 4.46 -8.52
C LEU A 143 -8.15 3.54 -8.84
N LEU A 144 -7.90 3.30 -10.12
CA LEU A 144 -6.87 2.35 -10.54
C LEU A 144 -5.46 2.89 -10.26
N PRO A 145 -4.43 2.01 -10.16
CA PRO A 145 -3.05 2.41 -9.93
C PRO A 145 -2.53 3.47 -10.88
N GLY A 146 -1.65 4.36 -10.40
CA GLY A 146 -1.03 5.40 -11.20
C GLY A 146 -2.01 6.41 -11.79
N ARG A 147 -3.11 6.66 -11.08
CA ARG A 147 -4.14 7.62 -11.51
C ARG A 147 -4.48 8.61 -10.42
N TYR A 148 -4.95 9.76 -10.87
CA TYR A 148 -5.63 10.73 -10.03
C TYR A 148 -7.04 11.02 -10.56
N LEU A 149 -7.89 11.48 -9.65
CA LEU A 149 -9.25 11.89 -9.89
C LEU A 149 -9.40 13.35 -9.47
N ILE A 150 -10.00 14.15 -10.35
CA ILE A 150 -10.42 15.52 -10.08
C ILE A 150 -11.94 15.55 -10.11
N TRP A 151 -12.55 16.11 -9.06
CA TRP A 151 -13.97 16.42 -9.06
C TRP A 151 -14.20 17.89 -8.77
N GLN A 152 -14.88 18.55 -9.69
CA GLN A 152 -15.16 19.98 -9.60
C GLN A 152 -16.47 20.30 -10.33
N ASN A 153 -17.34 21.10 -9.72
CA ASN A 153 -18.62 21.53 -10.30
C ASN A 153 -19.50 20.35 -10.81
N GLY A 154 -19.56 19.25 -10.06
CA GLY A 154 -20.32 18.06 -10.43
C GLY A 154 -19.74 17.27 -11.63
N LYS A 155 -18.51 17.55 -12.03
CA LYS A 155 -17.82 16.84 -13.11
C LYS A 155 -16.60 16.11 -12.58
N MET A 156 -16.48 14.86 -12.97
CA MET A 156 -15.34 14.00 -12.64
C MET A 156 -14.42 13.85 -13.85
N LYS A 157 -13.10 13.94 -13.60
CA LYS A 157 -12.05 13.64 -14.56
C LYS A 157 -11.05 12.72 -13.92
N ILE A 158 -10.69 11.63 -14.58
CA ILE A 158 -9.67 10.70 -14.13
C ILE A 158 -8.55 10.68 -15.18
N GLU A 159 -7.33 10.85 -14.72
CA GLU A 159 -6.14 10.81 -15.58
C GLU A 159 -5.12 9.83 -15.04
N ARG A 160 -4.37 9.22 -15.96
CA ARG A 160 -3.23 8.37 -15.63
C ARG A 160 -1.98 9.23 -15.65
N TYR A 161 -1.29 9.34 -14.50
CA TYR A 161 -0.01 10.01 -14.42
C TYR A 161 1.17 9.05 -14.58
N TRP A 162 0.98 7.76 -14.28
CA TRP A 162 2.03 6.75 -14.36
C TRP A 162 1.56 5.45 -14.98
N LYS A 163 2.44 4.79 -15.72
CA LYS A 163 2.29 3.41 -16.21
C LYS A 163 3.65 2.72 -16.19
N PRO A 164 3.71 1.40 -15.97
CA PRO A 164 4.95 0.66 -16.14
C PRO A 164 5.38 0.72 -17.62
N GLU A 165 6.66 0.97 -17.84
CA GLU A 165 7.30 0.91 -19.14
C GLU A 165 8.44 -0.09 -19.07
N PHE A 166 8.49 -1.00 -20.02
CA PHE A 166 9.50 -2.04 -20.10
C PHE A 166 10.53 -1.67 -21.16
N HIS A 167 11.78 -1.59 -20.76
CA HIS A 167 12.90 -1.28 -21.63
C HIS A 167 13.93 -2.42 -21.55
N PRO A 168 13.69 -3.57 -22.25
CA PRO A 168 14.63 -4.69 -22.24
C PRO A 168 16.01 -4.24 -22.74
N ASP A 169 17.04 -4.59 -21.99
CA ASP A 169 18.43 -4.34 -22.36
C ASP A 169 19.16 -5.68 -22.47
N GLU A 170 19.26 -6.19 -23.69
CA GLU A 170 19.92 -7.46 -24.01
C GLU A 170 21.46 -7.36 -23.97
N SER A 171 22.03 -6.17 -23.76
CA SER A 171 23.47 -5.99 -23.64
C SER A 171 24.02 -6.35 -22.26
N LYS A 172 23.14 -6.41 -21.24
CA LYS A 172 23.48 -6.76 -19.87
C LYS A 172 23.46 -8.26 -19.62
N SER A 173 24.44 -8.76 -18.91
CA SER A 173 24.43 -10.14 -18.42
C SER A 173 23.49 -10.30 -17.21
N LEU A 174 23.24 -11.56 -16.81
CA LEU A 174 22.48 -11.87 -15.60
C LEU A 174 23.18 -11.29 -14.35
N GLU A 175 24.49 -11.34 -14.32
CA GLU A 175 25.31 -10.81 -13.24
C GLU A 175 25.19 -9.28 -13.15
N ASP A 176 25.20 -8.57 -14.29
CA ASP A 176 25.03 -7.11 -14.33
C ASP A 176 23.66 -6.72 -13.77
N TRP A 177 22.59 -7.45 -14.12
CA TRP A 177 21.25 -7.22 -13.59
C TRP A 177 21.18 -7.53 -12.08
N ALA A 178 21.79 -8.61 -11.63
CA ALA A 178 21.84 -8.96 -10.20
C ALA A 178 22.54 -7.89 -9.37
N ASP A 179 23.66 -7.36 -9.87
CA ASP A 179 24.42 -6.28 -9.22
C ASP A 179 23.63 -4.97 -9.18
N GLU A 180 22.89 -4.64 -10.25
CA GLU A 180 22.04 -3.45 -10.31
C GLU A 180 20.85 -3.55 -9.34
N ILE A 181 20.16 -4.69 -9.28
CA ILE A 181 19.09 -4.96 -8.33
C ILE A 181 19.62 -4.86 -6.89
N HIS A 182 20.76 -5.49 -6.63
CA HIS A 182 21.39 -5.44 -5.30
C HIS A 182 21.73 -4.01 -4.87
N SER A 183 22.33 -3.24 -5.77
CA SER A 183 22.70 -1.85 -5.52
C SER A 183 21.48 -0.97 -5.27
N THR A 184 20.42 -1.14 -6.08
CA THR A 184 19.16 -0.40 -5.94
C THR A 184 18.48 -0.71 -4.60
N LEU A 185 18.39 -1.99 -4.22
CA LEU A 185 17.80 -2.36 -2.92
C LEU A 185 18.63 -1.82 -1.75
N LYS A 186 19.94 -1.84 -1.83
CA LYS A 186 20.82 -1.28 -0.81
C LYS A 186 20.63 0.23 -0.63
N GLU A 187 20.32 0.93 -1.70
CA GLU A 187 20.03 2.37 -1.67
C GLU A 187 18.67 2.67 -1.03
N ILE A 188 17.62 1.93 -1.41
CA ILE A 188 16.25 2.24 -1.01
C ILE A 188 15.84 1.66 0.35
N MET A 189 16.45 0.56 0.80
CA MET A 189 16.07 -0.09 2.07
C MET A 189 16.15 0.83 3.30
N PRO A 190 17.14 1.74 3.43
CA PRO A 190 17.20 2.67 4.55
C PRO A 190 16.01 3.66 4.61
N GLU A 191 15.34 3.92 3.48
CA GLU A 191 14.19 4.86 3.41
C GLU A 191 12.88 4.25 3.96
N VAL A 192 12.84 2.94 4.21
CA VAL A 192 11.58 2.24 4.58
C VAL A 192 11.14 2.58 6.00
N LYS A 193 12.07 2.87 6.91
CA LYS A 193 11.79 3.22 8.30
C LYS A 193 12.59 4.42 8.78
N THR A 194 12.10 5.09 9.83
CA THR A 194 12.89 6.07 10.58
C THR A 194 13.75 5.37 11.64
N ALA A 195 14.75 6.07 12.17
CA ALA A 195 15.72 5.49 13.13
C ALA A 195 15.06 5.02 14.45
N ASP A 196 13.95 5.63 14.83
CA ASP A 196 13.19 5.38 16.07
C ASP A 196 12.03 4.39 15.87
N GLU A 197 11.69 4.00 14.63
CA GLU A 197 10.67 2.98 14.38
C GLU A 197 11.24 1.57 14.57
N LYS A 198 10.50 0.75 15.30
CA LYS A 198 10.81 -0.68 15.42
C LYS A 198 10.38 -1.39 14.13
N ALA A 199 11.28 -2.18 13.59
CA ALA A 199 11.03 -2.92 12.37
C ALA A 199 11.46 -4.38 12.51
N GLU A 200 10.68 -5.27 11.92
CA GLU A 200 10.93 -6.70 11.77
C GLU A 200 10.74 -7.13 10.33
N SER A 201 10.97 -8.39 10.01
CA SER A 201 10.78 -8.90 8.65
C SER A 201 9.99 -10.20 8.69
N PHE A 202 9.00 -10.33 7.83
CA PHE A 202 8.42 -11.63 7.55
C PHE A 202 9.44 -12.52 6.83
N LEU A 203 9.51 -13.77 7.25
CA LEU A 203 10.43 -14.76 6.70
C LEU A 203 9.70 -16.08 6.46
N SER A 204 9.49 -16.42 5.20
CA SER A 204 8.89 -17.70 4.80
C SER A 204 9.91 -18.82 4.64
N GLY A 205 11.18 -18.47 4.46
CA GLY A 205 12.24 -19.40 4.03
C GLY A 205 12.41 -19.44 2.50
N GLY A 206 11.54 -18.77 1.74
CA GLY A 206 11.69 -18.56 0.30
C GLY A 206 12.74 -17.50 -0.02
N VAL A 207 13.14 -17.42 -1.30
CA VAL A 207 14.24 -16.54 -1.78
C VAL A 207 13.95 -15.07 -1.47
N ASP A 208 12.76 -14.59 -1.78
CA ASP A 208 12.43 -13.16 -1.72
C ASP A 208 12.44 -12.62 -0.29
N SER A 209 11.75 -13.30 0.62
CA SER A 209 11.73 -12.93 2.04
C SER A 209 13.12 -13.04 2.68
N SER A 210 13.90 -14.03 2.29
CA SER A 210 15.29 -14.22 2.77
C SER A 210 16.19 -13.10 2.26
N TYR A 211 16.02 -12.68 1.00
CA TYR A 211 16.80 -11.61 0.41
C TYR A 211 16.46 -10.24 1.04
N VAL A 212 15.17 -9.96 1.26
CA VAL A 212 14.73 -8.75 1.96
C VAL A 212 15.30 -8.70 3.39
N LEU A 213 15.25 -9.81 4.14
CA LEU A 213 15.87 -9.88 5.47
C LEU A 213 17.36 -9.62 5.42
N ALA A 214 18.08 -10.23 4.47
CA ALA A 214 19.53 -10.07 4.31
C ALA A 214 19.92 -8.61 3.98
N MET A 215 19.09 -7.91 3.20
CA MET A 215 19.32 -6.50 2.80
C MET A 215 18.90 -5.51 3.89
N SER A 216 18.09 -5.92 4.86
CA SER A 216 17.62 -5.06 5.96
C SER A 216 18.62 -5.03 7.13
N ASP A 217 18.46 -4.06 8.03
CA ASP A 217 19.20 -3.93 9.29
C ASP A 217 18.45 -4.53 10.49
N VAL A 218 17.27 -5.13 10.27
CA VAL A 218 16.42 -5.65 11.35
C VAL A 218 17.07 -6.86 12.04
N LYS A 219 16.77 -7.03 13.32
CA LYS A 219 17.36 -8.09 14.15
C LYS A 219 16.43 -9.28 14.35
N MET A 220 15.13 -9.05 14.19
CA MET A 220 14.07 -10.04 14.39
C MET A 220 13.34 -10.30 13.08
N SER A 221 13.00 -11.54 12.86
CA SER A 221 12.11 -11.98 11.79
C SER A 221 10.96 -12.82 12.35
N ASP A 222 9.82 -12.81 11.66
CA ASP A 222 8.64 -13.57 12.02
C ASP A 222 8.28 -14.56 10.91
N SER A 223 8.00 -15.79 11.29
CA SER A 223 7.54 -16.83 10.38
C SER A 223 6.22 -17.43 10.84
N CYS A 224 5.36 -17.76 9.88
CA CYS A 224 4.17 -18.56 10.14
C CYS A 224 4.49 -20.05 10.00
N GLY A 225 4.06 -20.85 10.95
CA GLY A 225 4.31 -22.28 10.95
C GLY A 225 3.08 -23.12 11.30
N TYR A 226 2.99 -24.28 10.69
CA TYR A 226 1.89 -25.23 10.88
C TYR A 226 2.32 -26.42 11.73
N ASP A 227 1.34 -27.12 12.35
CA ASP A 227 1.61 -28.35 13.06
C ASP A 227 1.84 -29.55 12.11
N GLU A 228 1.30 -29.49 10.91
CA GLU A 228 1.48 -30.49 9.86
C GLU A 228 2.80 -30.23 9.12
N ALA A 229 3.79 -31.03 9.38
CA ALA A 229 5.18 -30.87 8.90
C ALA A 229 5.31 -30.71 7.37
N ARG A 230 4.40 -31.29 6.58
CA ARG A 230 4.43 -31.18 5.11
C ARG A 230 4.07 -29.79 4.58
N PHE A 231 3.46 -28.95 5.44
CA PHE A 231 3.09 -27.56 5.12
C PHE A 231 3.88 -26.55 5.94
N ASP A 232 4.74 -27.00 6.86
CA ASP A 232 5.50 -26.14 7.75
C ASP A 232 6.86 -25.78 7.16
N GLU A 233 6.98 -24.57 6.65
CA GLU A 233 8.22 -23.99 6.14
C GLU A 233 9.01 -23.23 7.21
N SER A 234 8.49 -23.11 8.43
CA SER A 234 9.16 -22.36 9.50
C SER A 234 10.55 -22.89 9.89
N PRO A 235 10.89 -24.20 9.72
CA PRO A 235 12.26 -24.66 9.90
C PRO A 235 13.26 -24.07 8.90
N LEU A 236 12.86 -23.85 7.63
CA LEU A 236 13.69 -23.19 6.61
C LEU A 236 13.89 -21.71 6.94
N ALA A 237 12.82 -21.03 7.40
CA ALA A 237 12.90 -19.66 7.87
C ALA A 237 13.88 -19.54 9.04
N LYS A 238 13.81 -20.45 10.02
CA LYS A 238 14.73 -20.48 11.17
C LYS A 238 16.18 -20.69 10.73
N GLU A 239 16.44 -21.62 9.82
CA GLU A 239 17.77 -21.86 9.29
C GLU A 239 18.34 -20.63 8.60
N THR A 240 17.54 -19.95 7.76
CA THR A 240 17.93 -18.71 7.10
C THR A 240 18.25 -17.60 8.12
N ALA A 241 17.42 -17.43 9.13
CA ALA A 241 17.66 -16.45 10.19
C ALA A 241 18.97 -16.74 10.94
N ASP A 242 19.24 -18.01 11.27
CA ASP A 242 20.47 -18.43 11.95
C ASP A 242 21.72 -18.15 11.10
N ILE A 243 21.68 -18.42 9.79
CA ILE A 243 22.77 -18.12 8.85
C ILE A 243 23.05 -16.62 8.81
N LEU A 244 22.00 -15.79 8.83
CA LEU A 244 22.11 -14.33 8.81
C LEU A 244 22.41 -13.72 10.19
N GLY A 245 22.47 -14.52 11.26
CA GLY A 245 22.67 -14.05 12.63
C GLY A 245 21.50 -13.19 13.13
N ARG A 246 20.28 -13.52 12.74
CA ARG A 246 19.04 -12.87 13.14
C ARG A 246 18.23 -13.77 14.07
N GLU A 247 17.41 -13.16 14.91
CA GLU A 247 16.42 -13.91 15.68
C GLU A 247 15.19 -14.23 14.82
N ASN A 248 14.52 -15.35 15.12
CA ASN A 248 13.29 -15.72 14.43
C ASN A 248 12.22 -16.14 15.44
N SER A 249 11.07 -15.49 15.35
CA SER A 249 9.84 -15.83 16.05
C SER A 249 8.94 -16.67 15.16
N ARG A 250 8.23 -17.63 15.75
CA ARG A 250 7.28 -18.48 15.02
C ARG A 250 5.85 -18.25 15.49
N CYS A 251 5.03 -17.67 14.62
CA CYS A 251 3.57 -17.64 14.79
C CYS A 251 2.99 -19.03 14.43
N ARG A 252 2.42 -19.71 15.41
CA ARG A 252 1.80 -21.02 15.19
C ARG A 252 0.41 -20.87 14.62
N ILE A 253 0.16 -21.43 13.44
CA ILE A 253 -1.13 -21.45 12.76
C ILE A 253 -1.84 -22.77 13.07
N THR A 254 -2.95 -22.69 13.81
CA THR A 254 -3.83 -23.83 14.03
C THR A 254 -5.10 -23.70 13.21
N PRO A 255 -5.83 -24.79 12.89
CA PRO A 255 -7.13 -24.70 12.20
C PRO A 255 -8.11 -23.77 12.91
N GLU A 256 -8.15 -23.79 14.23
CA GLU A 256 -9.02 -22.93 15.04
C GLU A 256 -8.65 -21.46 14.83
N ALA A 257 -7.37 -21.09 15.00
CA ALA A 257 -6.90 -19.71 14.82
C ALA A 257 -7.15 -19.21 13.40
N TYR A 258 -6.98 -20.09 12.39
CA TYR A 258 -7.25 -19.79 11.00
C TYR A 258 -8.74 -19.44 10.78
N PHE A 259 -9.66 -20.31 11.20
CA PHE A 259 -11.09 -20.08 10.98
C PHE A 259 -11.67 -18.97 11.85
N ASP A 260 -11.15 -18.77 13.06
CA ASP A 260 -11.60 -17.72 13.96
C ASP A 260 -11.31 -16.31 13.40
N ILE A 261 -10.20 -16.12 12.68
CA ILE A 261 -9.85 -14.81 12.12
C ILE A 261 -10.54 -14.51 10.78
N VAL A 262 -11.04 -15.52 10.05
CA VAL A 262 -11.67 -15.35 8.72
C VAL A 262 -12.71 -14.23 8.68
N PRO A 263 -13.69 -14.14 9.61
CA PRO A 263 -14.69 -13.07 9.56
C PRO A 263 -14.07 -11.68 9.67
N TRP A 264 -13.04 -11.53 10.50
CA TRP A 264 -12.32 -10.27 10.66
C TRP A 264 -11.54 -9.89 9.40
N VAL A 265 -10.84 -10.85 8.78
CA VAL A 265 -10.11 -10.62 7.53
C VAL A 265 -11.08 -10.23 6.42
N MET A 266 -12.17 -10.98 6.23
CA MET A 266 -13.18 -10.68 5.20
C MET A 266 -13.82 -9.31 5.39
N TYR A 267 -14.09 -8.92 6.63
CA TYR A 267 -14.60 -7.57 6.94
C TYR A 267 -13.61 -6.47 6.55
N ASN A 268 -12.32 -6.65 6.85
CA ASN A 268 -11.28 -5.65 6.57
C ASN A 268 -10.82 -5.64 5.10
N MET A 269 -10.96 -6.76 4.39
CA MET A 269 -10.73 -6.81 2.94
C MET A 269 -11.86 -6.13 2.14
N GLU A 270 -13.04 -5.98 2.75
CA GLU A 270 -14.24 -5.33 2.21
C GLU A 270 -14.80 -5.94 0.91
N GLN A 271 -14.03 -6.81 0.28
CA GLN A 271 -14.42 -7.63 -0.87
C GLN A 271 -13.86 -9.04 -0.68
N PRO A 272 -14.57 -10.08 -1.17
CA PRO A 272 -14.05 -11.44 -1.05
C PRO A 272 -12.75 -11.59 -1.85
N LEU A 273 -11.79 -12.24 -1.23
CA LEU A 273 -10.54 -12.69 -1.83
C LEU A 273 -10.45 -14.20 -1.65
N GLY A 274 -10.29 -14.94 -2.75
CA GLY A 274 -10.22 -16.39 -2.75
C GLY A 274 -8.80 -16.94 -2.52
N ASP A 275 -7.96 -16.15 -1.85
CA ASP A 275 -6.59 -16.54 -1.51
C ASP A 275 -6.49 -16.90 -0.02
N ALA A 276 -6.17 -18.17 0.24
CA ALA A 276 -6.03 -18.68 1.60
C ALA A 276 -4.81 -18.10 2.34
N SER A 277 -3.78 -17.66 1.61
CA SER A 277 -2.56 -17.08 2.19
C SER A 277 -2.85 -15.76 2.91
N ALA A 278 -3.86 -14.99 2.47
CA ALA A 278 -4.27 -13.75 3.11
C ALA A 278 -4.66 -13.94 4.59
N ILE A 279 -5.25 -15.08 4.94
CA ILE A 279 -5.61 -15.40 6.33
C ILE A 279 -4.37 -15.63 7.19
N VAL A 280 -3.41 -16.37 6.65
CA VAL A 280 -2.13 -16.68 7.31
C VAL A 280 -1.32 -15.39 7.49
N PHE A 281 -1.25 -14.58 6.44
CA PHE A 281 -0.58 -13.28 6.47
C PHE A 281 -1.20 -12.34 7.53
N ALA A 282 -2.54 -12.32 7.64
CA ALA A 282 -3.23 -11.54 8.67
C ALA A 282 -2.92 -12.03 10.11
N LEU A 283 -2.78 -13.35 10.31
CA LEU A 283 -2.34 -13.90 11.60
C LEU A 283 -0.92 -13.48 11.94
N GLY A 284 -0.01 -13.57 10.96
CA GLY A 284 1.36 -13.08 11.09
C GLY A 284 1.40 -11.59 11.44
N CYS A 285 0.72 -10.75 10.65
CA CYS A 285 0.63 -9.31 10.91
C CYS A 285 0.09 -8.99 12.31
N ARG A 286 -0.91 -9.72 12.78
CA ARG A 286 -1.47 -9.52 14.12
C ARG A 286 -0.47 -9.85 15.21
N ALA A 287 0.30 -10.94 15.05
CA ALA A 287 1.32 -11.34 16.01
C ALA A 287 2.48 -10.31 16.04
N THR A 288 2.94 -9.90 14.88
CA THR A 288 4.05 -8.95 14.71
C THR A 288 3.69 -7.54 15.22
N ALA A 289 2.45 -7.08 15.00
CA ALA A 289 1.97 -5.76 15.42
C ALA A 289 1.92 -5.57 16.96
N GLU A 290 2.09 -6.64 17.75
CA GLU A 290 2.18 -6.53 19.20
C GLU A 290 3.50 -5.88 19.66
N HIS A 291 4.53 -5.86 18.81
CA HIS A 291 5.87 -5.44 19.22
C HIS A 291 6.67 -4.66 18.16
N THR A 292 6.13 -4.46 16.97
CA THR A 292 6.79 -3.68 15.92
C THR A 292 5.81 -2.73 15.21
N ASP A 293 6.35 -1.65 14.66
CA ASP A 293 5.61 -0.63 13.91
C ASP A 293 5.64 -0.92 12.41
N ILE A 294 6.71 -1.56 11.93
CA ILE A 294 6.97 -1.83 10.52
C ILE A 294 7.41 -3.28 10.34
N CYS A 295 6.85 -3.96 9.34
CA CYS A 295 7.31 -5.28 8.94
C CYS A 295 7.71 -5.27 7.46
N TYR A 296 8.94 -5.66 7.18
CA TYR A 296 9.40 -5.89 5.82
C TYR A 296 8.79 -7.18 5.27
N SER A 297 8.54 -7.22 3.97
CA SER A 297 7.98 -8.39 3.28
C SER A 297 8.62 -8.58 1.93
N GLY A 298 8.71 -9.82 1.46
CA GLY A 298 9.07 -10.18 0.09
C GLY A 298 7.92 -10.08 -0.90
N GLU A 299 6.70 -9.76 -0.44
CA GLU A 299 5.52 -9.66 -1.28
C GLU A 299 5.71 -8.65 -2.42
N GLY A 300 5.32 -9.04 -3.62
CA GLY A 300 5.48 -8.24 -4.84
C GLY A 300 6.71 -8.60 -5.66
N ALA A 301 7.64 -9.42 -5.16
CA ALA A 301 8.85 -9.81 -5.88
C ALA A 301 8.51 -10.65 -7.12
N ASP A 302 7.59 -11.61 -7.00
CA ASP A 302 7.15 -12.45 -8.11
C ASP A 302 6.55 -11.62 -9.26
N GLU A 303 5.78 -10.59 -8.93
CA GLU A 303 5.17 -9.68 -9.90
C GLU A 303 6.21 -8.86 -10.67
N PHE A 304 7.34 -8.53 -10.07
CA PHE A 304 8.40 -7.76 -10.71
C PHE A 304 9.43 -8.63 -11.43
N PHE A 305 9.76 -9.80 -10.88
CA PHE A 305 10.87 -10.63 -11.36
C PHE A 305 10.44 -11.97 -11.97
N GLY A 306 9.14 -12.28 -11.96
CA GLY A 306 8.55 -13.41 -12.69
C GLY A 306 8.43 -14.71 -11.86
N GLY A 307 8.65 -14.65 -10.55
CA GLY A 307 8.43 -15.75 -9.61
C GLY A 307 9.40 -16.90 -9.69
#